data_d7422dd6a8145f4aace8229b58899bb8
#
_entry.id   d7422dd6a8145f4aace8229b58899bb8
#
_cell.length_a   1.000
_cell.length_b   1.000
_cell.length_c   1.000
_cell.angle_alpha   90.00
_cell.angle_beta   90.00
_cell.angle_gamma   90.00
#
_symmetry.space_group_name_H-M   'P 1'
#
loop_
_entity.id
_entity.type
_entity.pdbx_description
1 polymer ?
#
loop_
_entity_poly.entity_id
_entity_poly.type
_entity_poly.pdbx_seq_one_letter_code
_entity_poly.pdbx_strand_id
1 'polypeptide(L)'
;LPIASELSVRPNIELVMLGGEVFAPSQVTVGISVFRMLQSVYPDWVVVGISDLHPQKGLTTSDREEAIIKRSMIKQGGRCAVLAGSEKLGTARSYHVASLAEIDYIVTEDSKVDYIREHWPKGTYKVL
;
A
#
# COMPACT_ATOMS: atom_id res chain seq x y z
N LEU A 1 1.25 5.98 -11.25
CA LEU A 1 1.75 6.86 -12.33
C LEU A 1 2.09 8.27 -11.84
N PRO A 2 1.27 8.95 -11.03
CA PRO A 2 1.60 10.31 -10.58
C PRO A 2 2.94 10.39 -9.82
N ILE A 3 3.24 9.43 -8.97
CA ILE A 3 4.50 9.35 -8.23
C ILE A 3 5.67 9.14 -9.20
N ALA A 4 5.53 8.25 -10.16
CA ALA A 4 6.55 8.00 -11.17
C ALA A 4 6.83 9.27 -11.99
N SER A 5 5.80 9.99 -12.38
CA SER A 5 5.94 11.26 -13.09
C SER A 5 6.72 12.31 -12.26
N GLU A 6 6.39 12.44 -10.99
CA GLU A 6 7.08 13.38 -10.08
C GLU A 6 8.55 12.97 -9.85
N LEU A 7 8.82 11.68 -9.68
CA LEU A 7 10.17 11.18 -9.42
C LEU A 7 11.06 11.18 -10.66
N SER A 8 10.48 11.09 -11.85
CA SER A 8 11.24 11.01 -13.11
C SER A 8 12.11 12.23 -13.39
N VAL A 9 11.77 13.36 -12.81
CA VAL A 9 12.52 14.63 -12.97
C VAL A 9 13.52 14.89 -11.83
N ARG A 10 13.64 13.97 -10.87
CA ARG A 10 14.55 14.12 -9.74
C ARG A 10 15.93 13.55 -10.08
N PRO A 11 17.00 14.36 -10.07
CA PRO A 11 18.32 13.93 -10.58
C PRO A 11 19.03 12.87 -9.74
N ASN A 12 18.66 12.73 -8.46
CA ASN A 12 19.32 11.81 -7.53
C ASN A 12 18.51 10.52 -7.27
N ILE A 13 17.51 10.24 -8.10
CA ILE A 13 16.66 9.08 -7.95
C ILE A 13 16.75 8.22 -9.20
N GLU A 14 17.15 6.96 -9.03
CA GLU A 14 17.02 5.96 -10.09
C GLU A 14 15.59 5.41 -10.03
N LEU A 15 14.83 5.69 -11.07
CA LEU A 15 13.44 5.25 -11.17
C LEU A 15 13.32 4.03 -12.07
N VAL A 16 12.81 2.94 -11.49
CA VAL A 16 12.45 1.74 -12.25
C VAL A 16 10.94 1.58 -12.21
N MET A 17 10.31 1.61 -13.38
CA MET A 17 8.88 1.43 -13.49
C MET A 17 8.55 0.01 -13.97
N LEU A 18 7.73 -0.69 -13.21
CA LEU A 18 7.27 -2.02 -13.59
C LEU A 18 6.16 -1.89 -14.63
N GLY A 19 6.45 -2.36 -15.84
CA GLY A 19 5.51 -2.32 -16.96
C GLY A 19 4.41 -3.36 -16.84
N GLY A 20 3.23 -3.01 -17.29
CA GLY A 20 2.07 -3.89 -17.29
C GLY A 20 0.82 -3.16 -17.78
N GLU A 21 -0.32 -3.79 -17.61
CA GLU A 21 -1.61 -3.15 -17.88
C GLU A 21 -1.86 -2.02 -16.88
N VAL A 22 -2.37 -0.89 -17.35
CA VAL A 22 -2.72 0.23 -16.48
C VAL A 22 -4.15 0.08 -15.97
N PHE A 23 -4.30 -0.05 -14.67
CA PHE A 23 -5.60 0.03 -14.01
C PHE A 23 -5.94 1.50 -13.77
N ALA A 24 -6.77 2.05 -14.64
CA ALA A 24 -7.03 3.47 -14.70
C ALA A 24 -7.60 4.08 -13.40
N PRO A 25 -8.53 3.43 -12.67
CA PRO A 25 -9.08 4.01 -11.45
C PRO A 25 -8.04 4.37 -10.39
N SER A 26 -7.00 3.55 -10.24
CA SER A 26 -5.92 3.79 -9.28
C SER A 26 -4.63 4.31 -9.93
N GLN A 27 -4.58 4.40 -11.26
CA GLN A 27 -3.41 4.81 -12.03
C GLN A 27 -2.15 4.00 -11.66
N VAL A 28 -2.30 2.69 -11.58
CA VAL A 28 -1.23 1.75 -11.27
C VAL A 28 -1.08 0.72 -12.38
N THR A 29 0.09 0.06 -12.42
CA THR A 29 0.29 -1.08 -13.31
C THR A 29 -0.06 -2.37 -12.59
N VAL A 30 -0.70 -3.27 -13.29
CA VAL A 30 -1.16 -4.57 -12.78
C VAL A 30 -0.86 -5.69 -13.78
N GLY A 31 -1.16 -6.92 -13.39
CA GLY A 31 -1.07 -8.09 -14.24
C GLY A 31 0.17 -8.93 -14.01
N ILE A 32 0.27 -9.99 -14.79
CA ILE A 32 1.30 -11.03 -14.60
C ILE A 32 2.73 -10.51 -14.79
N SER A 33 2.94 -9.54 -15.68
CA SER A 33 4.26 -8.93 -15.90
C SER A 33 4.77 -8.23 -14.65
N VAL A 34 3.92 -7.45 -14.01
CA VAL A 34 4.25 -6.75 -12.75
C VAL A 34 4.50 -7.77 -11.65
N PHE A 35 3.62 -8.76 -11.52
CA PHE A 35 3.75 -9.82 -10.52
C PHE A 35 5.10 -10.55 -10.63
N ARG A 36 5.47 -10.96 -11.83
CA ARG A 36 6.73 -11.67 -12.08
C ARG A 36 7.95 -10.81 -11.74
N MET A 37 7.92 -9.54 -12.12
CA MET A 37 9.01 -8.61 -11.81
C MET A 37 9.19 -8.44 -10.30
N LEU A 38 8.08 -8.28 -9.58
CA LEU A 38 8.10 -8.16 -8.12
C LEU A 38 8.73 -9.37 -7.43
N GLN A 39 8.59 -10.57 -7.96
CA GLN A 39 9.17 -11.78 -7.37
C GLN A 39 10.71 -11.75 -7.32
N SER A 40 11.36 -10.93 -8.14
CA SER A 40 12.82 -10.80 -8.20
C SER A 40 13.35 -9.59 -7.43
N VAL A 41 12.50 -8.82 -6.77
CA VAL A 41 12.86 -7.59 -6.06
C VAL A 41 12.63 -7.73 -4.57
N TYR A 42 13.61 -7.36 -3.76
CA TYR A 42 13.51 -7.35 -2.29
C TYR A 42 13.75 -5.92 -1.78
N PRO A 43 12.74 -5.06 -1.79
CA PRO A 43 12.91 -3.68 -1.37
C PRO A 43 13.07 -3.58 0.16
N ASP A 44 13.87 -2.63 0.62
CA ASP A 44 13.97 -2.33 2.06
C ASP A 44 12.67 -1.76 2.61
N TRP A 45 12.00 -0.93 1.80
CA TRP A 45 10.73 -0.32 2.12
C TRP A 45 9.69 -0.54 1.04
N VAL A 46 8.48 -0.80 1.47
CA VAL A 46 7.28 -0.78 0.62
C VAL A 46 6.35 0.31 1.14
N VAL A 47 5.97 1.21 0.25
CA VAL A 47 4.99 2.26 0.56
C VAL A 47 3.74 1.98 -0.27
N VAL A 48 2.63 1.75 0.42
CA VAL A 48 1.38 1.31 -0.22
C VAL A 48 0.29 2.34 0.00
N GLY A 49 -0.24 2.88 -1.10
CA GLY A 49 -1.52 3.58 -1.08
C GLY A 49 -2.65 2.55 -1.06
N ILE A 50 -3.70 2.80 -0.31
CA ILE A 50 -4.79 1.83 -0.16
C ILE A 50 -6.15 2.42 -0.46
N SER A 51 -7.09 1.54 -0.80
CA SER A 51 -8.50 1.91 -0.95
C SER A 51 -9.19 1.99 0.40
N ASP A 52 -8.98 1.00 1.25
CA ASP A 52 -9.67 0.90 2.53
C ASP A 52 -8.78 0.24 3.59
N LEU A 53 -8.87 0.76 4.82
CA LEU A 53 -8.17 0.24 5.97
C LEU A 53 -9.16 0.03 7.12
N HIS A 54 -9.24 -1.20 7.63
CA HIS A 54 -10.19 -1.60 8.65
C HIS A 54 -9.47 -2.23 9.85
N PRO A 55 -9.89 -1.92 11.10
CA PRO A 55 -9.20 -2.43 12.28
C PRO A 55 -9.18 -3.95 12.41
N GLN A 56 -10.19 -4.67 11.91
CA GLN A 56 -10.24 -6.14 11.93
C GLN A 56 -9.88 -6.76 10.59
N LYS A 57 -10.32 -6.16 9.48
CA LYS A 57 -10.12 -6.73 8.14
C LYS A 57 -8.80 -6.33 7.47
N GLY A 58 -8.08 -5.36 8.05
CA GLY A 58 -6.81 -4.90 7.51
C GLY A 58 -6.96 -4.08 6.24
N LEU A 59 -6.01 -4.24 5.32
CA LEU A 59 -6.02 -3.59 4.01
C LEU A 59 -6.87 -4.37 3.04
N THR A 60 -7.76 -3.66 2.36
CA THR A 60 -8.61 -4.24 1.31
C THR A 60 -8.71 -3.31 0.11
N THR A 61 -9.11 -3.86 -1.03
CA THR A 61 -9.36 -3.12 -2.26
C THR A 61 -10.56 -3.72 -3.01
N SER A 62 -11.10 -2.98 -3.95
CA SER A 62 -12.20 -3.44 -4.79
C SER A 62 -11.74 -4.19 -6.04
N ASP A 63 -10.46 -4.18 -6.35
CA ASP A 63 -9.89 -4.84 -7.53
C ASP A 63 -8.99 -6.01 -7.15
N ARG A 64 -9.26 -7.17 -7.74
CA ARG A 64 -8.52 -8.41 -7.47
C ARG A 64 -7.05 -8.36 -7.92
N GLU A 65 -6.79 -7.82 -9.10
CA GLU A 65 -5.44 -7.72 -9.63
C GLU A 65 -4.58 -6.78 -8.79
N GLU A 66 -5.15 -5.65 -8.40
CA GLU A 66 -4.49 -4.70 -7.50
C GLU A 66 -4.18 -5.33 -6.13
N ALA A 67 -5.11 -6.13 -5.60
CA ALA A 67 -4.88 -6.86 -4.35
C ALA A 67 -3.71 -7.83 -4.44
N ILE A 68 -3.61 -8.58 -5.53
CA ILE A 68 -2.51 -9.53 -5.76
C ILE A 68 -1.18 -8.80 -5.81
N ILE A 69 -1.09 -7.71 -6.54
CA ILE A 69 0.15 -6.93 -6.67
C ILE A 69 0.57 -6.31 -5.33
N LYS A 70 -0.35 -5.66 -4.63
CA LYS A 70 -0.05 -5.05 -3.32
C LYS A 70 0.35 -6.09 -2.28
N ARG A 71 -0.31 -7.23 -2.26
CA ARG A 71 0.07 -8.33 -1.38
C ARG A 71 1.48 -8.84 -1.69
N SER A 72 1.81 -8.99 -2.96
CA SER A 72 3.16 -9.37 -3.38
C SER A 72 4.21 -8.36 -2.94
N MET A 73 3.94 -7.07 -3.08
CA MET A 73 4.82 -6.00 -2.61
C MET A 73 5.11 -6.12 -1.11
N ILE A 74 4.06 -6.29 -0.31
CA ILE A 74 4.18 -6.38 1.15
C ILE A 74 4.98 -7.62 1.56
N LYS A 75 4.77 -8.75 0.90
CA LYS A 75 5.52 -9.99 1.16
C LYS A 75 7.00 -9.89 0.83
N GLN A 76 7.35 -9.15 -0.21
CA GLN A 76 8.74 -8.98 -0.65
C GLN A 76 9.48 -7.88 0.14
N GLY A 77 8.76 -6.92 0.72
CA GLY A 77 9.33 -5.77 1.39
C GLY A 77 9.90 -6.07 2.77
N GLY A 78 10.94 -5.32 3.15
CA GLY A 78 11.49 -5.35 4.50
C GLY A 78 10.59 -4.64 5.50
N ARG A 79 10.20 -3.40 5.21
CA ARG A 79 9.28 -2.59 6.01
C ARG A 79 8.13 -2.10 5.15
N CYS A 80 6.96 -2.02 5.76
CA CYS A 80 5.74 -1.61 5.08
C CYS A 80 5.13 -0.37 5.74
N ALA A 81 4.99 0.70 4.98
CA ALA A 81 4.24 1.89 5.35
C ALA A 81 2.97 1.99 4.50
N VAL A 82 1.85 2.18 5.15
CA VAL A 82 0.54 2.35 4.51
C VAL A 82 0.12 3.80 4.59
N LEU A 83 -0.20 4.39 3.46
CA LEU A 83 -0.70 5.75 3.35
C LEU A 83 -2.23 5.73 3.22
N ALA A 84 -2.92 6.30 4.20
CA ALA A 84 -4.38 6.27 4.25
C ALA A 84 -4.95 7.65 4.59
N GLY A 85 -5.73 8.23 3.69
CA GLY A 85 -6.55 9.40 4.03
C GLY A 85 -7.65 9.02 5.02
N SER A 86 -8.17 10.02 5.75
CA SER A 86 -9.16 9.79 6.80
C SER A 86 -10.43 9.11 6.30
N GLU A 87 -10.83 9.35 5.07
CA GLU A 87 -12.01 8.75 4.43
C GLU A 87 -11.88 7.24 4.19
N LYS A 88 -10.66 6.71 4.24
CA LYS A 88 -10.38 5.29 4.01
C LYS A 88 -10.31 4.47 5.29
N LEU A 89 -10.38 5.13 6.43
CA LEU A 89 -10.27 4.48 7.73
C LEU A 89 -11.63 3.92 8.19
N GLY A 90 -11.63 2.68 8.65
CA GLY A 90 -12.83 2.02 9.14
C GLY A 90 -13.70 1.41 8.06
N THR A 91 -13.26 1.40 6.81
CA THR A 91 -13.97 0.81 5.67
C THR A 91 -13.27 -0.44 5.16
N ALA A 92 -14.00 -1.30 4.46
CA ALA A 92 -13.47 -2.52 3.87
C ALA A 92 -14.13 -2.82 2.53
N ARG A 93 -13.36 -3.43 1.64
CA ARG A 93 -13.79 -3.86 0.31
C ARG A 93 -13.64 -5.37 0.16
N SER A 94 -13.94 -5.88 -1.04
CA SER A 94 -14.11 -7.32 -1.27
C SER A 94 -12.80 -8.12 -1.25
N TYR A 95 -11.68 -7.51 -1.63
CA TYR A 95 -10.42 -8.26 -1.78
C TYR A 95 -9.41 -7.87 -0.71
N HIS A 96 -8.98 -8.87 0.05
CA HIS A 96 -7.98 -8.73 1.11
C HIS A 96 -6.58 -8.53 0.52
N VAL A 97 -5.85 -7.56 1.05
CA VAL A 97 -4.44 -7.30 0.71
C VAL A 97 -3.53 -7.80 1.82
N ALA A 98 -3.71 -7.32 3.04
CA ALA A 98 -2.88 -7.68 4.17
C ALA A 98 -3.61 -7.42 5.49
N SER A 99 -3.18 -8.13 6.54
CA SER A 99 -3.63 -7.85 7.90
C SER A 99 -2.82 -6.71 8.52
N LEU A 100 -3.33 -6.10 9.59
CA LEU A 100 -2.59 -5.06 10.31
C LEU A 100 -1.25 -5.58 10.88
N ALA A 101 -1.15 -6.86 11.18
CA ALA A 101 0.09 -7.47 11.67
C ALA A 101 1.23 -7.44 10.64
N GLU A 102 0.92 -7.32 9.36
CA GLU A 102 1.90 -7.25 8.26
C GLU A 102 2.37 -5.82 7.97
N ILE A 103 1.87 -4.82 8.70
CA ILE A 103 2.16 -3.39 8.50
C ILE A 103 3.05 -2.90 9.62
N ASP A 104 4.06 -2.08 9.27
CA ASP A 104 4.94 -1.44 10.25
C ASP A 104 4.50 -0.02 10.59
N TYR A 105 3.98 0.72 9.61
CA TYR A 105 3.55 2.10 9.81
C TYR A 105 2.23 2.38 9.09
N ILE A 106 1.36 3.12 9.80
CA ILE A 106 0.18 3.74 9.22
C ILE A 106 0.42 5.25 9.22
N VAL A 107 0.41 5.84 8.05
CA VAL A 107 0.55 7.30 7.87
C VAL A 107 -0.80 7.85 7.46
N THR A 108 -1.33 8.74 8.28
CA THR A 108 -2.65 9.35 8.05
C THR A 108 -2.64 10.81 8.48
N GLU A 109 -3.77 11.49 8.34
CA GLU A 109 -3.91 12.88 8.76
C GLU A 109 -3.84 13.00 10.29
N ASP A 110 -3.23 14.08 10.79
CA ASP A 110 -3.03 14.34 12.22
C ASP A 110 -4.31 14.18 13.04
N SER A 111 -5.44 14.62 12.50
CA SER A 111 -6.75 14.54 13.17
C SER A 111 -7.20 13.12 13.51
N LYS A 112 -6.61 12.10 12.89
CA LYS A 112 -6.99 10.69 13.07
C LYS A 112 -5.96 9.85 13.82
N VAL A 113 -4.75 10.35 14.00
CA VAL A 113 -3.66 9.62 14.65
C VAL A 113 -4.05 9.15 16.05
N ASP A 114 -4.52 10.06 16.89
CA ASP A 114 -4.90 9.72 18.28
C ASP A 114 -6.09 8.77 18.33
N TYR A 115 -7.08 8.95 17.45
CA TYR A 115 -8.22 8.05 17.37
C TYR A 115 -7.79 6.61 17.09
N ILE A 116 -6.89 6.39 16.12
CA ILE A 116 -6.36 5.07 15.79
C ILE A 116 -5.59 4.49 16.97
N ARG A 117 -4.71 5.28 17.60
CA ARG A 117 -3.91 4.84 18.74
C ARG A 117 -4.78 4.38 19.91
N GLU A 118 -5.90 5.04 20.13
CA GLU A 118 -6.79 4.76 21.26
C GLU A 118 -7.79 3.63 20.99
N HIS A 119 -8.32 3.53 19.77
CA HIS A 119 -9.49 2.69 19.45
C HIS A 119 -9.18 1.46 18.60
N TRP A 120 -8.04 1.45 17.89
CA TRP A 120 -7.69 0.32 17.05
C TRP A 120 -6.87 -0.73 17.81
N PRO A 121 -6.89 -2.00 17.35
CA PRO A 121 -6.15 -3.07 18.01
C PRO A 121 -4.67 -2.71 18.19
N LYS A 122 -4.13 -3.02 19.36
CA LYS A 122 -2.68 -2.89 19.61
C LYS A 122 -1.94 -3.93 18.78
N GLY A 123 -0.83 -3.53 18.19
CA GLY A 123 -0.03 -4.39 17.32
C GLY A 123 1.38 -3.85 17.15
N THR A 124 2.08 -4.39 16.16
CA THR A 124 3.45 -4.00 15.85
C THR A 124 3.53 -2.70 15.04
N TYR A 125 2.43 -2.28 14.44
CA TYR A 125 2.41 -1.05 13.65
C TYR A 125 2.44 0.22 14.52
N LYS A 126 3.07 1.26 13.98
CA LYS A 126 3.08 2.61 14.54
C LYS A 126 2.23 3.53 13.66
N VAL A 127 1.51 4.45 14.30
CA VAL A 127 0.70 5.46 13.60
C VAL A 127 1.45 6.78 13.61
N LEU A 128 1.65 7.31 12.41
CA LEU A 128 2.37 8.57 12.20
C LEU A 128 1.46 9.66 11.67
#